data_02497260aadcfcf42446d39601035648
#
_entry.id   02497260aadcfcf42446d39601035648
#
_cell.length_a   1.000
_cell.length_b   1.000
_cell.length_c   1.000
_cell.angle_alpha   90.00
_cell.angle_beta   90.00
_cell.angle_gamma   90.00
#
_symmetry.space_group_name_H-M   'P 1'
#
loop_
_entity.id
_entity.type
_entity.pdbx_description
1 polymer ?
#
loop_
_entity_poly.entity_id
_entity_poly.type
_entity_poly.pdbx_seq_one_letter_code
_entity_poly.pdbx_strand_id
1 'polypeptide(L)'
;MRYLIAILLGLLAAGCGDKAADNLMTQASVLIEEHPDSALLALRQIDPSAISPAADARRRLLLAQTYSRTGAEADKDSLTAPALDYYERHGSGAERAYAWYFDAKVHHNAGDLGRAIKGYTQAMLYAERNRDKAGTTKLLMALYHTLGLLYLEQGYDTEAEDAFSKAVAAAQETGSAELEGYSRYMLSSAQYANGRYAEAIETLSPLVGARDTMAFRFFAQQITLQNLIYHTFAEDWSTGQLLEERARIDMHELWTAPLTHGPASADDDDRTLYDIASAIIFYRAEQPDSAQYYIDRSLAHIKRFNQNNIGLYTIASAIHHRRGEDGKAYACAMQYIGKRDSLDKARQGVSVAELEKRYRTANETALREAGLRYRAWIATLACLLLAAAVTGAVVGYRRKLRHRDAQLSEYLTLLESYRESHDSLTSRLDASNEREAAVKASLEGRFALLRDIAATYYTYGEGERLARKVKELALSPAMLADIVRMADLYNDRAVTRLRRQLPGWTPRNYDFAALVVAGFSAQEISVMLDMTLNGVYTLKSKLKRRIAESGAPDREFFTRFFA
;
A
#
# COMPACT_ATOMS: atom_id res chain seq x y z
N MET A 1 12.59 -12.68 -58.29
CA MET A 1 11.19 -12.38 -58.64
C MET A 1 10.18 -13.23 -57.88
N ARG A 2 10.29 -14.58 -57.88
CA ARG A 2 9.32 -15.46 -57.14
C ARG A 2 9.28 -15.18 -55.62
N TYR A 3 10.38 -14.90 -54.96
CA TYR A 3 10.43 -14.58 -53.51
C TYR A 3 9.84 -13.18 -53.20
N LEU A 4 10.00 -12.21 -54.10
CA LEU A 4 9.40 -10.88 -53.94
C LEU A 4 7.87 -10.92 -54.09
N ILE A 5 7.36 -11.78 -55.01
CA ILE A 5 5.93 -11.97 -55.21
C ILE A 5 5.32 -12.75 -54.01
N ALA A 6 6.02 -13.72 -53.45
CA ALA A 6 5.59 -14.43 -52.27
C ALA A 6 5.55 -13.53 -51.04
N ILE A 7 6.53 -12.65 -50.86
CA ILE A 7 6.56 -11.63 -49.81
C ILE A 7 5.42 -10.61 -49.98
N LEU A 8 5.17 -10.15 -51.23
CA LEU A 8 4.07 -9.20 -51.52
C LEU A 8 2.70 -9.86 -51.30
N LEU A 9 2.50 -11.12 -51.71
CA LEU A 9 1.28 -11.86 -51.45
C LEU A 9 1.08 -12.16 -49.96
N GLY A 10 2.15 -12.44 -49.20
CA GLY A 10 2.10 -12.59 -47.76
C GLY A 10 1.72 -11.30 -47.05
N LEU A 11 2.24 -10.15 -47.48
CA LEU A 11 1.89 -8.81 -46.97
C LEU A 11 0.44 -8.40 -47.29
N LEU A 12 -0.10 -8.78 -48.48
CA LEU A 12 -1.48 -8.52 -48.84
C LEU A 12 -2.46 -9.42 -48.08
N ALA A 13 -2.11 -10.69 -47.82
CA ALA A 13 -2.91 -11.60 -47.01
C ALA A 13 -2.98 -11.21 -45.54
N ALA A 14 -1.86 -10.78 -44.96
CA ALA A 14 -1.81 -10.25 -43.59
C ALA A 14 -2.66 -8.97 -43.42
N GLY A 15 -2.66 -8.07 -44.43
CA GLY A 15 -3.45 -6.83 -44.37
C GLY A 15 -4.97 -7.04 -44.40
N CYS A 16 -5.49 -8.14 -44.97
CA CYS A 16 -6.90 -8.48 -44.88
C CYS A 16 -7.27 -9.09 -43.53
N GLY A 17 -6.39 -9.93 -42.97
CA GLY A 17 -6.56 -10.52 -41.65
C GLY A 17 -6.58 -9.46 -40.53
N ASP A 18 -5.65 -8.52 -40.57
CA ASP A 18 -5.55 -7.43 -39.59
C ASP A 18 -6.81 -6.55 -39.59
N LYS A 19 -7.40 -6.24 -40.74
CA LYS A 19 -8.59 -5.37 -40.82
C LYS A 19 -9.84 -6.07 -40.21
N ALA A 20 -10.01 -7.35 -40.43
CA ALA A 20 -11.09 -8.11 -39.84
C ALA A 20 -10.89 -8.26 -38.32
N ALA A 21 -9.67 -8.56 -37.89
CA ALA A 21 -9.30 -8.65 -36.50
C ALA A 21 -9.46 -7.30 -35.77
N ASP A 22 -9.09 -6.18 -36.40
CA ASP A 22 -9.22 -4.84 -35.84
C ASP A 22 -10.68 -4.46 -35.55
N ASN A 23 -11.61 -4.83 -36.44
CA ASN A 23 -13.04 -4.66 -36.21
C ASN A 23 -13.50 -5.45 -34.97
N LEU A 24 -13.12 -6.72 -34.83
CA LEU A 24 -13.46 -7.55 -33.67
C LEU A 24 -12.82 -7.02 -32.38
N MET A 25 -11.57 -6.59 -32.44
CA MET A 25 -10.88 -5.98 -31.30
C MET A 25 -11.51 -4.65 -30.88
N THR A 26 -11.97 -3.86 -31.83
CA THR A 26 -12.66 -2.59 -31.55
C THR A 26 -14.02 -2.86 -30.90
N GLN A 27 -14.79 -3.81 -31.40
CA GLN A 27 -16.04 -4.24 -30.76
C GLN A 27 -15.80 -4.78 -29.34
N ALA A 28 -14.80 -5.66 -29.19
CA ALA A 28 -14.45 -6.21 -27.90
C ALA A 28 -14.06 -5.09 -26.90
N SER A 29 -13.27 -4.11 -27.32
CA SER A 29 -12.83 -3.02 -26.44
C SER A 29 -13.99 -2.19 -25.85
N VAL A 30 -15.11 -2.08 -26.56
CA VAL A 30 -16.33 -1.41 -26.06
C VAL A 30 -17.08 -2.32 -25.08
N LEU A 31 -17.08 -3.63 -25.34
CA LEU A 31 -17.84 -4.60 -24.54
C LEU A 31 -17.15 -5.00 -23.22
N ILE A 32 -15.84 -4.79 -23.09
CA ILE A 32 -15.06 -5.29 -21.92
C ILE A 32 -15.63 -4.79 -20.58
N GLU A 33 -16.13 -3.58 -20.53
CA GLU A 33 -16.61 -2.98 -19.26
C GLU A 33 -18.00 -3.53 -18.86
N GLU A 34 -18.93 -3.65 -19.79
CA GLU A 34 -20.32 -4.04 -19.51
C GLU A 34 -20.62 -5.50 -19.79
N HIS A 35 -19.98 -6.10 -20.81
CA HIS A 35 -20.22 -7.45 -21.28
C HIS A 35 -18.91 -8.22 -21.53
N PRO A 36 -18.07 -8.46 -20.50
CA PRO A 36 -16.73 -9.04 -20.68
C PRO A 36 -16.75 -10.44 -21.28
N ASP A 37 -17.78 -11.26 -21.03
CA ASP A 37 -17.92 -12.57 -21.65
C ASP A 37 -18.12 -12.47 -23.17
N SER A 38 -18.91 -11.50 -23.64
CA SER A 38 -19.09 -11.23 -25.05
C SER A 38 -17.81 -10.72 -25.72
N ALA A 39 -17.06 -9.87 -25.03
CA ALA A 39 -15.73 -9.43 -25.47
C ALA A 39 -14.76 -10.61 -25.60
N LEU A 40 -14.76 -11.52 -24.64
CA LEU A 40 -13.92 -12.73 -24.66
C LEU A 40 -14.24 -13.62 -25.87
N LEU A 41 -15.52 -13.82 -26.14
CA LEU A 41 -15.97 -14.59 -27.30
C LEU A 41 -15.51 -13.97 -28.63
N ALA A 42 -15.62 -12.63 -28.77
CA ALA A 42 -15.16 -11.92 -29.97
C ALA A 42 -13.63 -12.05 -30.15
N LEU A 43 -12.84 -11.86 -29.09
CA LEU A 43 -11.39 -11.96 -29.13
C LEU A 43 -10.87 -13.38 -29.44
N ARG A 44 -11.60 -14.42 -29.00
CA ARG A 44 -11.26 -15.82 -29.28
C ARG A 44 -11.54 -16.25 -30.73
N GLN A 45 -12.37 -15.52 -31.47
CA GLN A 45 -12.60 -15.76 -32.90
C GLN A 45 -11.42 -15.34 -33.77
N ILE A 46 -10.51 -14.53 -33.25
CA ILE A 46 -9.35 -14.05 -34.00
C ILE A 46 -8.26 -15.12 -34.01
N ASP A 47 -7.95 -15.64 -35.21
CA ASP A 47 -6.82 -16.58 -35.38
C ASP A 47 -5.49 -15.81 -35.26
N PRO A 48 -4.66 -16.07 -34.24
CA PRO A 48 -3.39 -15.39 -34.05
C PRO A 48 -2.38 -15.66 -35.17
N SER A 49 -2.52 -16.74 -35.92
CA SER A 49 -1.63 -17.09 -37.03
C SER A 49 -1.93 -16.31 -38.31
N ALA A 50 -3.13 -15.71 -38.40
CA ALA A 50 -3.59 -14.98 -39.57
C ALA A 50 -3.42 -13.46 -39.49
N ILE A 51 -2.83 -12.95 -38.38
CA ILE A 51 -2.67 -11.53 -38.10
C ILE A 51 -1.21 -11.13 -37.89
N SER A 52 -0.91 -9.84 -38.01
CA SER A 52 0.43 -9.32 -37.77
C SER A 52 0.83 -9.39 -36.28
N PRO A 53 2.15 -9.37 -35.97
CA PRO A 53 2.60 -9.30 -34.59
C PRO A 53 2.04 -8.11 -33.79
N ALA A 54 1.79 -6.98 -34.47
CA ALA A 54 1.16 -5.80 -33.87
C ALA A 54 -0.29 -6.08 -33.47
N ALA A 55 -1.07 -6.68 -34.37
CA ALA A 55 -2.45 -7.04 -34.11
C ALA A 55 -2.55 -8.13 -33.03
N ASP A 56 -1.66 -9.13 -33.01
CA ASP A 56 -1.65 -10.15 -31.96
C ASP A 56 -1.26 -9.57 -30.59
N ALA A 57 -0.30 -8.66 -30.54
CA ALA A 57 0.04 -7.95 -29.29
C ALA A 57 -1.16 -7.18 -28.72
N ARG A 58 -1.89 -6.45 -29.56
CA ARG A 58 -3.13 -5.75 -29.17
C ARG A 58 -4.21 -6.72 -28.71
N ARG A 59 -4.44 -7.82 -29.45
CA ARG A 59 -5.41 -8.86 -29.09
C ARG A 59 -5.10 -9.46 -27.70
N ARG A 60 -3.83 -9.75 -27.42
CA ARG A 60 -3.38 -10.28 -26.13
C ARG A 60 -3.63 -9.34 -24.98
N LEU A 61 -3.40 -8.03 -25.14
CA LEU A 61 -3.72 -7.04 -24.12
C LEU A 61 -5.22 -6.95 -23.86
N LEU A 62 -6.04 -6.96 -24.89
CA LEU A 62 -7.50 -6.97 -24.75
C LEU A 62 -7.98 -8.26 -24.07
N LEU A 63 -7.39 -9.42 -24.36
CA LEU A 63 -7.64 -10.65 -23.64
C LEU A 63 -7.25 -10.54 -22.16
N ALA A 64 -6.08 -10.02 -21.85
CA ALA A 64 -5.64 -9.82 -20.47
C ALA A 64 -6.58 -8.88 -19.70
N GLN A 65 -7.03 -7.79 -20.34
CA GLN A 65 -8.05 -6.90 -19.79
C GLN A 65 -9.36 -7.64 -19.52
N THR A 66 -9.83 -8.43 -20.49
CA THR A 66 -11.07 -9.19 -20.37
C THR A 66 -10.99 -10.26 -19.27
N TYR A 67 -9.91 -11.03 -19.20
CA TYR A 67 -9.68 -11.99 -18.11
C TYR A 67 -9.62 -11.32 -16.74
N SER A 68 -9.09 -10.12 -16.66
CA SER A 68 -9.07 -9.38 -15.39
C SER A 68 -10.46 -8.97 -14.91
N ARG A 69 -11.45 -8.92 -15.81
CA ARG A 69 -12.86 -8.60 -15.50
C ARG A 69 -13.69 -9.83 -15.18
N THR A 70 -13.46 -10.92 -15.92
CA THR A 70 -14.22 -12.17 -15.73
C THR A 70 -13.74 -13.00 -14.55
N GLY A 71 -12.55 -12.72 -14.00
CA GLY A 71 -11.90 -13.56 -12.99
C GLY A 71 -11.48 -14.95 -13.52
N ALA A 72 -11.58 -15.19 -14.83
CA ALA A 72 -11.20 -16.45 -15.41
C ALA A 72 -9.67 -16.64 -15.39
N GLU A 73 -9.24 -17.88 -15.13
CA GLU A 73 -7.81 -18.22 -15.17
C GLU A 73 -7.27 -18.11 -16.60
N ALA A 74 -6.16 -17.38 -16.74
CA ALA A 74 -5.39 -17.30 -17.97
C ALA A 74 -4.00 -17.89 -17.74
N ASP A 75 -3.46 -18.57 -18.74
CA ASP A 75 -2.03 -18.92 -18.74
C ASP A 75 -1.20 -17.64 -18.89
N LYS A 76 -0.59 -17.25 -17.79
CA LYS A 76 0.01 -15.94 -17.56
C LYS A 76 1.09 -15.59 -18.55
N ASP A 77 2.09 -16.46 -18.65
CA ASP A 77 3.30 -16.18 -19.44
C ASP A 77 3.04 -16.29 -20.94
N SER A 78 2.15 -17.18 -21.36
CA SER A 78 1.79 -17.32 -22.79
C SER A 78 0.88 -16.21 -23.28
N LEU A 79 0.11 -15.58 -22.38
CA LEU A 79 -0.81 -14.51 -22.75
C LEU A 79 -0.12 -13.15 -22.88
N THR A 80 0.57 -12.70 -21.83
CA THR A 80 1.04 -11.30 -21.73
C THR A 80 2.48 -11.10 -22.14
N ALA A 81 3.38 -12.07 -21.92
CA ALA A 81 4.79 -11.90 -22.21
C ALA A 81 5.10 -11.57 -23.69
N PRO A 82 4.45 -12.19 -24.71
CA PRO A 82 4.69 -11.80 -26.10
C PRO A 82 4.19 -10.39 -26.43
N ALA A 83 3.08 -9.96 -25.82
CA ALA A 83 2.57 -8.61 -26.01
C ALA A 83 3.51 -7.57 -25.36
N LEU A 84 3.97 -7.87 -24.15
CA LEU A 84 4.92 -7.02 -23.43
C LEU A 84 6.23 -6.86 -24.21
N ASP A 85 6.82 -7.95 -24.71
CA ASP A 85 8.03 -7.93 -25.54
C ASP A 85 7.83 -7.10 -26.81
N TYR A 86 6.68 -7.22 -27.46
CA TYR A 86 6.35 -6.42 -28.63
C TYR A 86 6.27 -4.92 -28.30
N TYR A 87 5.52 -4.55 -27.26
CA TYR A 87 5.33 -3.13 -26.92
C TYR A 87 6.60 -2.51 -26.33
N GLU A 88 7.44 -3.25 -25.63
CA GLU A 88 8.75 -2.75 -25.18
C GLU A 88 9.65 -2.33 -26.35
N ARG A 89 9.56 -3.05 -27.48
CA ARG A 89 10.38 -2.75 -28.68
C ARG A 89 9.74 -1.70 -29.58
N HIS A 90 8.42 -1.72 -29.74
CA HIS A 90 7.73 -0.99 -30.81
C HIS A 90 6.69 0.00 -30.28
N GLY A 91 6.27 -0.12 -29.02
CA GLY A 91 5.20 0.69 -28.46
C GLY A 91 5.64 2.11 -28.09
N SER A 92 4.67 3.02 -28.11
CA SER A 92 4.76 4.32 -27.45
C SER A 92 4.89 4.16 -25.92
N GLY A 93 5.25 5.22 -25.22
CA GLY A 93 5.32 5.19 -23.76
C GLY A 93 3.98 4.85 -23.10
N ALA A 94 2.87 5.34 -23.65
CA ALA A 94 1.53 5.00 -23.16
C ALA A 94 1.19 3.52 -23.37
N GLU A 95 1.47 2.97 -24.57
CA GLU A 95 1.22 1.55 -24.86
C GLU A 95 2.08 0.62 -23.99
N ARG A 96 3.35 0.98 -23.73
CA ARG A 96 4.19 0.26 -22.77
C ARG A 96 3.59 0.27 -21.37
N ALA A 97 3.07 1.42 -20.92
CA ALA A 97 2.41 1.52 -19.62
C ALA A 97 1.22 0.56 -19.52
N TYR A 98 0.38 0.50 -20.54
CA TYR A 98 -0.75 -0.44 -20.59
C TYR A 98 -0.30 -1.90 -20.63
N ALA A 99 0.73 -2.22 -21.43
CA ALA A 99 1.26 -3.58 -21.51
C ALA A 99 1.78 -4.08 -20.15
N TRP A 100 2.58 -3.28 -19.46
CA TRP A 100 3.05 -3.57 -18.11
C TRP A 100 1.92 -3.67 -17.09
N TYR A 101 0.91 -2.81 -17.17
CA TYR A 101 -0.23 -2.84 -16.27
C TYR A 101 -1.01 -4.15 -16.37
N PHE A 102 -1.35 -4.60 -17.59
CA PHE A 102 -2.11 -5.83 -17.77
C PHE A 102 -1.29 -7.08 -17.50
N ASP A 103 0.00 -7.08 -17.81
CA ASP A 103 0.92 -8.14 -17.39
C ASP A 103 0.94 -8.27 -15.86
N ALA A 104 1.14 -7.16 -15.17
CA ALA A 104 1.11 -7.11 -13.71
C ALA A 104 -0.21 -7.62 -13.13
N LYS A 105 -1.35 -7.24 -13.74
CA LYS A 105 -2.68 -7.62 -13.28
C LYS A 105 -2.94 -9.12 -13.43
N VAL A 106 -2.48 -9.73 -14.53
CA VAL A 106 -2.56 -11.18 -14.72
C VAL A 106 -1.73 -11.93 -13.68
N HIS A 107 -0.51 -11.47 -13.39
CA HIS A 107 0.33 -12.03 -12.34
C HIS A 107 -0.25 -11.82 -10.94
N HIS A 108 -0.87 -10.66 -10.68
CA HIS A 108 -1.55 -10.35 -9.42
C HIS A 108 -2.70 -11.33 -9.17
N ASN A 109 -3.61 -11.47 -10.13
CA ASN A 109 -4.75 -12.38 -10.02
C ASN A 109 -4.33 -13.84 -9.80
N ALA A 110 -3.16 -14.18 -10.24
CA ALA A 110 -2.57 -15.49 -10.08
C ALA A 110 -1.70 -15.64 -8.80
N GLY A 111 -1.68 -14.65 -7.92
CA GLY A 111 -0.95 -14.67 -6.65
C GLY A 111 0.56 -14.44 -6.76
N ASP A 112 1.11 -14.19 -7.97
CA ASP A 112 2.53 -13.82 -8.14
C ASP A 112 2.73 -12.33 -7.85
N LEU A 113 2.64 -11.97 -6.57
CA LEU A 113 2.78 -10.58 -6.11
C LEU A 113 4.14 -9.98 -6.49
N GLY A 114 5.18 -10.81 -6.57
CA GLY A 114 6.51 -10.37 -6.94
C GLY A 114 6.56 -9.76 -8.34
N ARG A 115 6.08 -10.47 -9.34
CA ARG A 115 6.01 -9.99 -10.73
C ARG A 115 4.97 -8.89 -10.87
N ALA A 116 3.84 -8.99 -10.18
CA ALA A 116 2.79 -7.97 -10.20
C ALA A 116 3.31 -6.60 -9.77
N ILE A 117 3.96 -6.50 -8.61
CA ILE A 117 4.50 -5.23 -8.10
C ILE A 117 5.56 -4.65 -9.05
N LYS A 118 6.46 -5.51 -9.58
CA LYS A 118 7.43 -5.08 -10.60
C LYS A 118 6.72 -4.47 -11.81
N GLY A 119 5.71 -5.15 -12.33
CA GLY A 119 4.95 -4.71 -13.50
C GLY A 119 4.20 -3.41 -13.25
N TYR A 120 3.50 -3.28 -12.12
CA TYR A 120 2.81 -2.02 -11.75
C TYR A 120 3.79 -0.86 -11.60
N THR A 121 4.97 -1.10 -11.03
CA THR A 121 6.01 -0.06 -10.92
C THR A 121 6.50 0.39 -12.29
N GLN A 122 6.72 -0.52 -13.23
CA GLN A 122 7.12 -0.17 -14.60
C GLN A 122 5.99 0.56 -15.33
N ALA A 123 4.75 0.07 -15.23
CA ALA A 123 3.57 0.74 -15.79
C ALA A 123 3.45 2.19 -15.32
N MET A 124 3.63 2.41 -14.01
CA MET A 124 3.58 3.75 -13.41
C MET A 124 4.66 4.68 -13.95
N LEU A 125 5.91 4.20 -14.06
CA LEU A 125 7.01 4.99 -14.63
C LEU A 125 6.73 5.43 -16.06
N TYR A 126 6.20 4.55 -16.90
CA TYR A 126 5.82 4.90 -18.27
C TYR A 126 4.61 5.84 -18.30
N ALA A 127 3.61 5.60 -17.45
CA ALA A 127 2.40 6.41 -17.40
C ALA A 127 2.69 7.84 -16.91
N GLU A 128 3.49 8.02 -15.86
CA GLU A 128 3.88 9.35 -15.36
C GLU A 128 4.63 10.17 -16.41
N ARG A 129 5.53 9.54 -17.19
CA ARG A 129 6.27 10.19 -18.27
C ARG A 129 5.41 10.57 -19.48
N ASN A 130 4.23 9.98 -19.59
CA ASN A 130 3.33 10.17 -20.72
C ASN A 130 1.95 10.66 -20.27
N ARG A 131 1.89 11.42 -19.17
CA ARG A 131 0.65 11.90 -18.54
C ARG A 131 -0.20 12.76 -19.46
N ASP A 132 0.43 13.43 -20.43
CA ASP A 132 -0.22 14.23 -21.47
C ASP A 132 -0.95 13.41 -22.54
N LYS A 133 -0.77 12.11 -22.59
CA LYS A 133 -1.38 11.23 -23.59
C LYS A 133 -2.76 10.75 -23.16
N ALA A 134 -3.65 10.63 -24.12
CA ALA A 134 -5.03 10.18 -23.89
C ALA A 134 -5.06 8.85 -23.15
N GLY A 135 -5.89 8.77 -22.11
CA GLY A 135 -6.10 7.58 -21.29
C GLY A 135 -5.05 7.34 -20.21
N THR A 136 -3.86 7.97 -20.28
CA THR A 136 -2.77 7.71 -19.33
C THR A 136 -3.12 8.18 -17.91
N THR A 137 -3.85 9.28 -17.77
CA THR A 137 -4.33 9.75 -16.45
C THR A 137 -5.28 8.75 -15.80
N LYS A 138 -6.19 8.14 -16.60
CA LYS A 138 -7.07 7.07 -16.12
C LYS A 138 -6.28 5.83 -15.72
N LEU A 139 -5.22 5.49 -16.46
CA LEU A 139 -4.33 4.40 -16.11
C LEU A 139 -3.54 4.69 -14.82
N LEU A 140 -3.04 5.91 -14.63
CA LEU A 140 -2.38 6.33 -13.39
C LEU A 140 -3.31 6.20 -12.19
N MET A 141 -4.55 6.65 -12.31
CA MET A 141 -5.56 6.45 -11.29
C MET A 141 -5.71 4.96 -10.93
N ALA A 142 -5.87 4.09 -11.95
CA ALA A 142 -6.00 2.65 -11.74
C ALA A 142 -4.75 2.03 -11.09
N LEU A 143 -3.55 2.49 -11.45
CA LEU A 143 -2.28 2.06 -10.85
C LEU A 143 -2.17 2.47 -9.38
N TYR A 144 -2.50 3.72 -9.06
CA TYR A 144 -2.50 4.20 -7.68
C TYR A 144 -3.54 3.46 -6.83
N HIS A 145 -4.73 3.17 -7.36
CA HIS A 145 -5.73 2.32 -6.69
C HIS A 145 -5.19 0.93 -6.41
N THR A 146 -4.60 0.28 -7.42
CA THR A 146 -4.08 -1.09 -7.26
C THR A 146 -2.96 -1.14 -6.23
N LEU A 147 -2.05 -0.16 -6.23
CA LEU A 147 -0.98 -0.08 -5.23
C LEU A 147 -1.54 0.22 -3.84
N GLY A 148 -2.51 1.13 -3.73
CA GLY A 148 -3.19 1.42 -2.47
C GLY A 148 -3.84 0.19 -1.86
N LEU A 149 -4.54 -0.62 -2.66
CA LEU A 149 -5.12 -1.89 -2.24
C LEU A 149 -4.05 -2.88 -1.77
N LEU A 150 -2.97 -3.02 -2.52
CA LEU A 150 -1.85 -3.89 -2.14
C LEU A 150 -1.20 -3.46 -0.81
N TYR A 151 -1.06 -2.16 -0.60
CA TYR A 151 -0.58 -1.63 0.68
C TYR A 151 -1.55 -1.93 1.82
N LEU A 152 -2.86 -1.72 1.64
CA LEU A 152 -3.88 -2.06 2.65
C LEU A 152 -3.86 -3.55 3.00
N GLU A 153 -3.81 -4.43 1.99
CA GLU A 153 -3.74 -5.88 2.21
C GLU A 153 -2.54 -6.30 3.05
N GLN A 154 -1.46 -5.54 2.99
CA GLN A 154 -0.23 -5.79 3.74
C GLN A 154 -0.13 -4.98 5.05
N GLY A 155 -1.11 -4.08 5.30
CA GLY A 155 -1.17 -3.21 6.47
C GLY A 155 -0.16 -2.07 6.45
N TYR A 156 0.18 -1.60 5.27
CA TYR A 156 0.92 -0.35 5.05
C TYR A 156 -0.09 0.78 4.83
N ASP A 157 -0.83 1.09 5.88
CA ASP A 157 -2.01 1.95 5.80
C ASP A 157 -1.64 3.40 5.40
N THR A 158 -0.46 3.88 5.81
CA THR A 158 0.05 5.22 5.44
C THR A 158 0.42 5.29 3.95
N GLU A 159 1.07 4.26 3.42
CA GLU A 159 1.42 4.16 2.00
C GLU A 159 0.18 3.98 1.13
N ALA A 160 -0.80 3.25 1.63
CA ALA A 160 -2.10 3.09 0.98
C ALA A 160 -2.80 4.44 0.83
N GLU A 161 -2.82 5.23 1.90
CA GLU A 161 -3.41 6.57 1.89
C GLU A 161 -2.70 7.52 0.91
N ASP A 162 -1.37 7.55 0.88
CA ASP A 162 -0.61 8.33 -0.11
C ASP A 162 -0.96 7.91 -1.54
N ALA A 163 -1.06 6.60 -1.79
CA ALA A 163 -1.44 6.08 -3.10
C ALA A 163 -2.86 6.50 -3.49
N PHE A 164 -3.85 6.35 -2.62
CA PHE A 164 -5.23 6.76 -2.91
C PHE A 164 -5.38 8.29 -3.02
N SER A 165 -4.61 9.07 -2.28
CA SER A 165 -4.56 10.53 -2.45
C SER A 165 -4.10 10.91 -3.86
N LYS A 166 -3.08 10.25 -4.38
CA LYS A 166 -2.63 10.41 -5.78
C LYS A 166 -3.68 9.94 -6.79
N ALA A 167 -4.44 8.88 -6.44
CA ALA A 167 -5.56 8.42 -7.26
C ALA A 167 -6.68 9.47 -7.33
N VAL A 168 -7.01 10.14 -6.23
CA VAL A 168 -7.98 11.25 -6.21
C VAL A 168 -7.51 12.38 -7.13
N ALA A 169 -6.25 12.81 -7.02
CA ALA A 169 -5.70 13.85 -7.88
C ALA A 169 -5.78 13.47 -9.37
N ALA A 170 -5.42 12.23 -9.72
CA ALA A 170 -5.53 11.73 -11.09
C ALA A 170 -6.99 11.63 -11.57
N ALA A 171 -7.93 11.23 -10.70
CA ALA A 171 -9.35 11.17 -11.02
C ALA A 171 -9.93 12.55 -11.31
N GLN A 172 -9.56 13.57 -10.54
CA GLN A 172 -9.95 14.98 -10.77
C GLN A 172 -9.51 15.48 -12.15
N GLU A 173 -8.30 15.12 -12.58
CA GLU A 173 -7.81 15.47 -13.92
C GLU A 173 -8.63 14.83 -15.05
N THR A 174 -9.31 13.70 -14.80
CA THR A 174 -10.19 13.08 -15.81
C THR A 174 -11.50 13.84 -16.02
N GLY A 175 -11.90 14.70 -15.08
CA GLY A 175 -13.19 15.38 -15.06
C GLY A 175 -14.39 14.46 -14.79
N SER A 176 -14.16 13.20 -14.46
CA SER A 176 -15.23 12.23 -14.13
C SER A 176 -15.53 12.26 -12.65
N ALA A 177 -16.72 12.76 -12.30
CA ALA A 177 -17.18 12.78 -10.91
C ALA A 177 -17.33 11.38 -10.29
N GLU A 178 -17.62 10.36 -11.10
CA GLU A 178 -17.72 8.98 -10.63
C GLU A 178 -16.34 8.40 -10.26
N LEU A 179 -15.32 8.65 -11.10
CA LEU A 179 -13.95 8.22 -10.82
C LEU A 179 -13.38 8.95 -9.60
N GLU A 180 -13.67 10.25 -9.47
CA GLU A 180 -13.29 11.01 -8.28
C GLU A 180 -14.00 10.48 -7.03
N GLY A 181 -15.30 10.22 -7.11
CA GLY A 181 -16.08 9.66 -6.01
C GLY A 181 -15.51 8.31 -5.55
N TYR A 182 -15.23 7.41 -6.47
CA TYR A 182 -14.61 6.12 -6.16
C TYR A 182 -13.22 6.29 -5.52
N SER A 183 -12.40 7.19 -6.06
CA SER A 183 -11.06 7.43 -5.51
C SER A 183 -11.10 8.00 -4.10
N ARG A 184 -12.04 8.92 -3.82
CA ARG A 184 -12.30 9.44 -2.47
C ARG A 184 -12.79 8.36 -1.51
N TYR A 185 -13.64 7.44 -1.97
CA TYR A 185 -14.07 6.30 -1.19
C TYR A 185 -12.88 5.42 -0.76
N MET A 186 -11.98 5.09 -1.68
CA MET A 186 -10.78 4.32 -1.36
C MET A 186 -9.82 5.06 -0.43
N LEU A 187 -9.65 6.38 -0.61
CA LEU A 187 -8.86 7.22 0.29
C LEU A 187 -9.47 7.22 1.70
N SER A 188 -10.78 7.41 1.79
CA SER A 188 -11.51 7.35 3.06
C SER A 188 -11.33 6.01 3.77
N SER A 189 -11.37 4.91 3.04
CA SER A 189 -11.13 3.56 3.60
C SER A 189 -9.71 3.41 4.16
N ALA A 190 -8.70 3.98 3.50
CA ALA A 190 -7.33 3.98 4.00
C ALA A 190 -7.16 4.88 5.24
N GLN A 191 -7.76 6.07 5.23
CA GLN A 191 -7.79 6.97 6.40
C GLN A 191 -8.47 6.31 7.59
N TYR A 192 -9.55 5.57 7.32
CA TYR A 192 -10.24 4.78 8.33
C TYR A 192 -9.32 3.70 8.93
N ALA A 193 -8.60 2.94 8.09
CA ALA A 193 -7.61 1.94 8.52
C ALA A 193 -6.48 2.55 9.36
N ASN A 194 -6.07 3.79 9.05
CA ASN A 194 -5.11 4.59 9.81
C ASN A 194 -5.67 5.17 11.13
N GLY A 195 -6.95 4.94 11.44
CA GLY A 195 -7.62 5.50 12.61
C GLY A 195 -7.96 6.99 12.50
N ARG A 196 -7.86 7.58 11.30
CA ARG A 196 -8.20 8.98 11.02
C ARG A 196 -9.66 9.12 10.59
N TYR A 197 -10.55 8.72 11.47
CA TYR A 197 -11.99 8.58 11.18
C TYR A 197 -12.66 9.88 10.76
N ALA A 198 -12.35 10.99 11.42
CA ALA A 198 -12.92 12.30 11.08
C ALA A 198 -12.52 12.74 9.66
N GLU A 199 -11.26 12.55 9.29
CA GLU A 199 -10.76 12.87 7.96
C GLU A 199 -11.37 11.94 6.89
N ALA A 200 -11.59 10.67 7.22
CA ALA A 200 -12.25 9.72 6.33
C ALA A 200 -13.68 10.17 5.97
N ILE A 201 -14.43 10.62 6.96
CA ILE A 201 -15.77 11.19 6.78
C ILE A 201 -15.71 12.47 5.95
N GLU A 202 -14.77 13.39 6.27
CA GLU A 202 -14.59 14.65 5.53
C GLU A 202 -14.24 14.41 4.06
N THR A 203 -13.42 13.39 3.78
CA THR A 203 -13.04 13.02 2.41
C THR A 203 -14.25 12.64 1.53
N LEU A 204 -15.27 12.00 2.12
CA LEU A 204 -16.51 11.61 1.41
C LEU A 204 -17.58 12.69 1.41
N SER A 205 -17.58 13.62 2.37
CA SER A 205 -18.62 14.63 2.54
C SER A 205 -19.01 15.41 1.27
N PRO A 206 -18.06 15.80 0.37
CA PRO A 206 -18.39 16.49 -0.88
C PRO A 206 -19.23 15.68 -1.86
N LEU A 207 -19.34 14.37 -1.65
CA LEU A 207 -20.08 13.47 -2.54
C LEU A 207 -21.57 13.37 -2.17
N VAL A 208 -21.94 13.80 -0.95
CA VAL A 208 -23.33 13.73 -0.48
C VAL A 208 -24.16 14.75 -1.26
N GLY A 209 -25.23 14.25 -1.91
CA GLY A 209 -26.14 15.11 -2.66
C GLY A 209 -25.56 15.74 -3.93
N ALA A 210 -24.33 15.44 -4.29
CA ALA A 210 -23.68 16.01 -5.48
C ALA A 210 -24.42 15.64 -6.78
N ARG A 211 -24.95 14.41 -6.85
CA ARG A 211 -25.76 13.90 -7.97
C ARG A 211 -26.73 12.83 -7.46
N ASP A 212 -27.90 12.74 -8.09
CA ASP A 212 -28.85 11.64 -7.82
C ASP A 212 -28.59 10.47 -8.75
N THR A 213 -27.45 9.80 -8.55
CA THR A 213 -27.12 8.54 -9.21
C THR A 213 -26.91 7.45 -8.17
N MET A 214 -27.02 6.18 -8.58
CA MET A 214 -26.82 5.04 -7.69
C MET A 214 -25.43 5.09 -7.00
N ALA A 215 -24.38 5.49 -7.72
CA ALA A 215 -23.04 5.62 -7.15
C ALA A 215 -22.97 6.69 -6.04
N PHE A 216 -23.63 7.85 -6.22
CA PHE A 216 -23.62 8.91 -5.20
C PHE A 216 -24.51 8.59 -4.01
N ARG A 217 -25.59 7.84 -4.19
CA ARG A 217 -26.37 7.29 -3.07
C ARG A 217 -25.54 6.28 -2.27
N PHE A 218 -24.80 5.43 -2.93
CA PHE A 218 -23.82 4.53 -2.29
C PHE A 218 -22.83 5.31 -1.42
N PHE A 219 -22.20 6.37 -1.90
CA PHE A 219 -21.27 7.18 -1.10
C PHE A 219 -21.94 7.82 0.12
N ALA A 220 -23.20 8.26 0.01
CA ALA A 220 -23.95 8.76 1.15
C ALA A 220 -24.18 7.66 2.20
N GLN A 221 -24.50 6.44 1.79
CA GLN A 221 -24.63 5.29 2.69
C GLN A 221 -23.29 4.92 3.33
N GLN A 222 -22.19 5.03 2.60
CA GLN A 222 -20.83 4.81 3.14
C GLN A 222 -20.48 5.80 4.25
N ILE A 223 -20.84 7.08 4.11
CA ILE A 223 -20.64 8.07 5.18
C ILE A 223 -21.43 7.69 6.42
N THR A 224 -22.69 7.29 6.24
CA THR A 224 -23.54 6.86 7.37
C THR A 224 -22.94 5.62 8.06
N LEU A 225 -22.42 4.66 7.29
CA LEU A 225 -21.74 3.49 7.82
C LEU A 225 -20.46 3.88 8.57
N GLN A 226 -19.62 4.74 8.01
CA GLN A 226 -18.39 5.19 8.66
C GLN A 226 -18.67 5.98 9.95
N ASN A 227 -19.70 6.83 9.97
CA ASN A 227 -20.15 7.51 11.18
C ASN A 227 -20.59 6.49 12.25
N LEU A 228 -21.41 5.53 11.87
CA LEU A 228 -21.85 4.47 12.77
C LEU A 228 -20.66 3.74 13.40
N ILE A 229 -19.71 3.33 12.59
CA ILE A 229 -18.52 2.58 13.05
C ILE A 229 -17.67 3.47 13.95
N TYR A 230 -17.38 4.71 13.53
CA TYR A 230 -16.59 5.65 14.32
C TYR A 230 -17.17 5.85 15.72
N HIS A 231 -18.43 6.24 15.81
CA HIS A 231 -19.08 6.48 17.10
C HIS A 231 -19.32 5.21 17.91
N THR A 232 -19.40 4.04 17.24
CA THR A 232 -19.43 2.75 17.93
C THR A 232 -18.12 2.47 18.66
N PHE A 233 -16.97 2.76 18.06
CA PHE A 233 -15.66 2.54 18.66
C PHE A 233 -15.19 3.68 19.55
N ALA A 234 -15.57 4.93 19.26
CA ALA A 234 -15.24 6.09 20.07
C ALA A 234 -16.01 6.12 21.41
N GLU A 235 -17.09 5.35 21.51
CA GLU A 235 -17.96 5.27 22.70
C GLU A 235 -18.59 6.61 23.14
N ASP A 236 -18.68 7.58 22.22
CA ASP A 236 -19.19 8.92 22.49
C ASP A 236 -20.69 9.08 22.21
N TRP A 237 -21.31 8.12 21.52
CA TRP A 237 -22.74 8.05 21.31
C TRP A 237 -23.42 7.04 22.24
N SER A 238 -24.62 7.38 22.69
CA SER A 238 -25.48 6.45 23.41
C SER A 238 -25.93 5.30 22.50
N THR A 239 -26.25 4.16 23.08
CA THR A 239 -26.79 3.00 22.34
C THR A 239 -28.03 3.36 21.51
N GLY A 240 -28.88 4.27 22.00
CA GLY A 240 -30.06 4.76 21.26
C GLY A 240 -29.68 5.52 19.97
N GLN A 241 -28.72 6.44 20.05
CA GLN A 241 -28.21 7.18 18.88
C GLN A 241 -27.56 6.23 17.85
N LEU A 242 -26.79 5.25 18.31
CA LEU A 242 -26.20 4.25 17.44
C LEU A 242 -27.25 3.40 16.72
N LEU A 243 -28.32 2.99 17.43
CA LEU A 243 -29.43 2.25 16.83
C LEU A 243 -30.19 3.08 15.79
N GLU A 244 -30.38 4.38 16.06
CA GLU A 244 -31.02 5.31 15.12
C GLU A 244 -30.19 5.49 13.85
N GLU A 245 -28.88 5.74 13.99
CA GLU A 245 -27.97 5.90 12.83
C GLU A 245 -27.87 4.61 12.02
N ARG A 246 -27.78 3.46 12.71
CA ARG A 246 -27.81 2.16 12.07
C ARG A 246 -29.07 1.94 11.23
N ALA A 247 -30.24 2.42 11.71
CA ALA A 247 -31.50 2.30 10.99
C ALA A 247 -31.59 3.16 9.72
N ARG A 248 -30.72 4.18 9.57
CA ARG A 248 -30.64 5.03 8.37
C ARG A 248 -29.88 4.37 7.22
N ILE A 249 -29.14 3.29 7.50
CA ILE A 249 -28.35 2.59 6.49
C ILE A 249 -29.28 1.75 5.62
N ASP A 250 -29.36 2.09 4.33
CA ASP A 250 -30.01 1.27 3.33
C ASP A 250 -29.07 0.18 2.82
N MET A 251 -29.30 -1.02 3.32
CA MET A 251 -28.48 -2.19 2.99
C MET A 251 -28.59 -2.57 1.51
N HIS A 252 -29.70 -2.27 0.84
CA HIS A 252 -29.87 -2.53 -0.58
C HIS A 252 -28.97 -1.58 -1.40
N GLU A 253 -28.97 -0.29 -1.09
CA GLU A 253 -28.10 0.69 -1.76
C GLU A 253 -26.62 0.41 -1.56
N LEU A 254 -26.21 -0.07 -0.36
CA LEU A 254 -24.81 -0.44 -0.10
C LEU A 254 -24.32 -1.66 -0.92
N TRP A 255 -25.24 -2.62 -1.25
CA TRP A 255 -24.80 -3.87 -1.87
C TRP A 255 -25.18 -4.04 -3.33
N THR A 256 -26.08 -3.22 -3.86
CA THR A 256 -26.51 -3.32 -5.26
C THR A 256 -25.92 -2.23 -6.14
N ALA A 257 -25.23 -1.25 -5.57
CA ALA A 257 -24.59 -0.20 -6.36
C ALA A 257 -23.52 -0.83 -7.27
N PRO A 258 -23.68 -0.77 -8.61
CA PRO A 258 -22.64 -1.22 -9.51
C PRO A 258 -21.50 -0.20 -9.47
N LEU A 259 -20.52 -0.42 -8.61
CA LEU A 259 -19.23 0.25 -8.71
C LEU A 259 -18.53 -0.34 -9.93
N THR A 260 -18.77 0.23 -11.10
CA THR A 260 -18.26 -0.24 -12.39
C THR A 260 -16.73 -0.30 -12.46
N HIS A 261 -16.04 0.21 -11.44
CA HIS A 261 -14.58 0.38 -11.41
C HIS A 261 -13.90 -0.20 -10.16
N GLY A 262 -14.65 -0.84 -9.24
CA GLY A 262 -14.11 -1.43 -8.00
C GLY A 262 -13.87 -2.94 -8.08
N PRO A 263 -12.99 -3.49 -7.25
CA PRO A 263 -12.90 -4.94 -7.08
C PRO A 263 -14.19 -5.46 -6.42
N ALA A 264 -14.65 -6.62 -6.86
CA ALA A 264 -15.81 -7.32 -6.28
C ALA A 264 -15.68 -7.64 -4.76
N SER A 265 -14.52 -7.38 -4.18
CA SER A 265 -14.22 -7.60 -2.76
C SER A 265 -14.60 -6.44 -1.83
N ALA A 266 -14.91 -5.24 -2.33
CA ALA A 266 -15.32 -4.11 -1.49
C ALA A 266 -16.68 -4.40 -0.81
N ASP A 267 -17.59 -5.09 -1.49
CA ASP A 267 -18.92 -5.42 -0.97
C ASP A 267 -18.90 -6.32 0.28
N ASP A 268 -17.95 -7.26 0.36
CA ASP A 268 -17.85 -8.19 1.49
C ASP A 268 -17.27 -7.49 2.75
N ASP A 269 -16.37 -6.51 2.60
CA ASP A 269 -15.75 -5.80 3.71
C ASP A 269 -16.71 -4.80 4.37
N ASP A 270 -17.45 -4.01 3.59
CA ASP A 270 -18.45 -3.06 4.12
C ASP A 270 -19.59 -3.77 4.86
N ARG A 271 -20.04 -4.89 4.33
CA ARG A 271 -21.02 -5.76 4.99
C ARG A 271 -20.50 -6.28 6.31
N THR A 272 -19.25 -6.74 6.32
CA THR A 272 -18.59 -7.22 7.52
C THR A 272 -18.46 -6.12 8.57
N LEU A 273 -18.05 -4.90 8.18
CA LEU A 273 -17.95 -3.76 9.08
C LEU A 273 -19.30 -3.35 9.67
N TYR A 274 -20.35 -3.33 8.87
CA TYR A 274 -21.71 -3.09 9.37
C TYR A 274 -22.16 -4.14 10.38
N ASP A 275 -21.87 -5.41 10.11
CA ASP A 275 -22.20 -6.51 11.00
C ASP A 275 -21.43 -6.43 12.32
N ILE A 276 -20.12 -6.10 12.24
CA ILE A 276 -19.29 -5.87 13.42
C ILE A 276 -19.85 -4.73 14.28
N ALA A 277 -20.14 -3.58 13.67
CA ALA A 277 -20.72 -2.44 14.39
C ALA A 277 -22.07 -2.82 15.00
N SER A 278 -22.94 -3.49 14.24
CA SER A 278 -24.23 -3.98 14.73
C SER A 278 -24.07 -4.93 15.91
N ALA A 279 -23.13 -5.87 15.85
CA ALA A 279 -22.86 -6.79 16.95
C ALA A 279 -22.45 -6.05 18.23
N ILE A 280 -21.55 -5.05 18.11
CA ILE A 280 -21.14 -4.22 19.25
C ILE A 280 -22.31 -3.43 19.82
N ILE A 281 -23.13 -2.82 18.98
CA ILE A 281 -24.29 -2.03 19.39
C ILE A 281 -25.29 -2.90 20.15
N PHE A 282 -25.65 -4.07 19.61
CA PHE A 282 -26.55 -4.99 20.28
C PHE A 282 -25.95 -5.62 21.55
N TYR A 283 -24.65 -5.83 21.59
CA TYR A 283 -23.95 -6.25 22.80
C TYR A 283 -24.07 -5.17 23.90
N ARG A 284 -23.92 -3.88 23.55
CA ARG A 284 -24.13 -2.74 24.47
C ARG A 284 -25.59 -2.55 24.86
N ALA A 285 -26.51 -2.87 23.96
CA ALA A 285 -27.96 -2.84 24.20
C ALA A 285 -28.45 -4.01 25.08
N GLU A 286 -27.57 -4.84 25.59
CA GLU A 286 -27.88 -6.05 26.38
C GLU A 286 -28.73 -7.07 25.63
N GLN A 287 -28.58 -7.14 24.30
CA GLN A 287 -29.26 -8.05 23.40
C GLN A 287 -28.27 -9.08 22.81
N PRO A 288 -27.80 -10.05 23.61
CA PRO A 288 -26.72 -10.96 23.19
C PRO A 288 -27.11 -11.87 22.02
N ASP A 289 -28.39 -12.19 21.85
CA ASP A 289 -28.86 -13.02 20.75
C ASP A 289 -28.80 -12.26 19.42
N SER A 290 -29.20 -10.98 19.41
CA SER A 290 -29.05 -10.11 18.26
C SER A 290 -27.58 -9.87 17.92
N ALA A 291 -26.74 -9.65 18.92
CA ALA A 291 -25.31 -9.50 18.74
C ALA A 291 -24.70 -10.76 18.11
N GLN A 292 -25.06 -11.95 18.60
CA GLN A 292 -24.60 -13.23 18.06
C GLN A 292 -25.03 -13.44 16.61
N TYR A 293 -26.28 -13.08 16.26
CA TYR A 293 -26.77 -13.16 14.89
C TYR A 293 -25.88 -12.41 13.91
N TYR A 294 -25.44 -11.18 14.26
CA TYR A 294 -24.58 -10.39 13.39
C TYR A 294 -23.16 -10.96 13.30
N ILE A 295 -22.63 -11.52 14.37
CA ILE A 295 -21.35 -12.24 14.35
C ILE A 295 -21.41 -13.46 13.42
N ASP A 296 -22.43 -14.30 13.57
CA ASP A 296 -22.58 -15.52 12.76
C ASP A 296 -22.76 -15.17 11.27
N ARG A 297 -23.54 -14.11 10.98
CA ARG A 297 -23.72 -13.61 9.63
C ARG A 297 -22.42 -13.12 9.02
N SER A 298 -21.65 -12.34 9.78
CA SER A 298 -20.35 -11.84 9.35
C SER A 298 -19.36 -12.98 9.06
N LEU A 299 -19.25 -13.95 9.97
CA LEU A 299 -18.39 -15.12 9.81
C LEU A 299 -18.76 -15.97 8.58
N ALA A 300 -20.04 -16.03 8.21
CA ALA A 300 -20.50 -16.77 7.05
C ALA A 300 -20.11 -16.10 5.71
N HIS A 301 -19.88 -14.79 5.71
CA HIS A 301 -19.56 -14.03 4.48
C HIS A 301 -18.06 -13.78 4.30
N ILE A 302 -17.24 -13.83 5.36
CA ILE A 302 -15.80 -13.59 5.28
C ILE A 302 -15.13 -14.71 4.46
N LYS A 303 -14.67 -14.36 3.28
CA LYS A 303 -13.87 -15.27 2.42
C LYS A 303 -12.39 -15.25 2.80
N ARG A 304 -11.88 -14.07 3.24
CA ARG A 304 -10.48 -13.86 3.61
C ARG A 304 -10.39 -12.98 4.84
N PHE A 305 -9.60 -13.40 5.84
CA PHE A 305 -9.35 -12.58 7.02
C PHE A 305 -8.28 -11.52 6.70
N ASN A 306 -8.53 -10.31 7.18
CA ASN A 306 -7.61 -9.17 7.12
C ASN A 306 -7.60 -8.46 8.48
N GLN A 307 -6.86 -7.36 8.62
CA GLN A 307 -6.77 -6.64 9.88
C GLN A 307 -8.08 -6.01 10.33
N ASN A 308 -8.91 -5.59 9.37
CA ASN A 308 -10.16 -4.90 9.67
C ASN A 308 -11.22 -5.86 10.21
N ASN A 309 -11.21 -7.13 9.76
CA ASN A 309 -12.25 -8.10 10.12
C ASN A 309 -11.83 -9.14 11.17
N ILE A 310 -10.53 -9.27 11.46
CA ILE A 310 -10.04 -10.26 12.45
C ILE A 310 -10.54 -9.95 13.87
N GLY A 311 -10.78 -8.66 14.20
CA GLY A 311 -11.33 -8.21 15.48
C GLY A 311 -12.71 -8.80 15.81
N LEU A 312 -13.40 -9.34 14.80
CA LEU A 312 -14.66 -10.05 14.97
C LEU A 312 -14.59 -11.17 16.02
N TYR A 313 -13.48 -11.90 16.06
CA TYR A 313 -13.29 -12.98 17.03
C TYR A 313 -13.19 -12.49 18.47
N THR A 314 -12.68 -11.28 18.71
CA THR A 314 -12.64 -10.68 20.05
C THR A 314 -14.04 -10.31 20.53
N ILE A 315 -14.85 -9.77 19.61
CA ILE A 315 -16.25 -9.43 19.89
C ILE A 315 -17.07 -10.72 20.11
N ALA A 316 -16.88 -11.75 19.28
CA ALA A 316 -17.51 -13.05 19.44
C ALA A 316 -17.16 -13.68 20.80
N SER A 317 -15.89 -13.59 21.21
CA SER A 317 -15.45 -14.05 22.53
C SER A 317 -16.16 -13.33 23.66
N ALA A 318 -16.28 -12.00 23.60
CA ALA A 318 -16.99 -11.22 24.60
C ALA A 318 -18.49 -11.56 24.68
N ILE A 319 -19.14 -11.76 23.53
CA ILE A 319 -20.56 -12.15 23.47
C ILE A 319 -20.78 -13.54 24.08
N HIS A 320 -19.96 -14.53 23.72
CA HIS A 320 -20.05 -15.88 24.29
C HIS A 320 -19.79 -15.90 25.80
N HIS A 321 -18.80 -15.12 26.26
CA HIS A 321 -18.53 -15.00 27.69
C HIS A 321 -19.75 -14.43 28.44
N ARG A 322 -20.39 -13.36 27.92
CA ARG A 322 -21.61 -12.77 28.51
C ARG A 322 -22.78 -13.75 28.56
N ARG A 323 -22.81 -14.72 27.65
CA ARG A 323 -23.83 -15.79 27.60
C ARG A 323 -23.49 -16.96 28.55
N GLY A 324 -22.34 -16.92 29.23
CA GLY A 324 -21.85 -18.03 30.06
C GLY A 324 -21.28 -19.21 29.25
N GLU A 325 -20.99 -19.00 27.99
CA GLU A 325 -20.46 -20.01 27.05
C GLU A 325 -18.92 -19.93 26.98
N ASP A 326 -18.24 -20.03 28.15
CA ASP A 326 -16.80 -19.76 28.25
C ASP A 326 -15.92 -20.64 27.35
N GLY A 327 -16.35 -21.87 27.09
CA GLY A 327 -15.64 -22.72 26.12
C GLY A 327 -15.62 -22.18 24.69
N LYS A 328 -16.74 -21.58 24.25
CA LYS A 328 -16.82 -20.93 22.93
C LYS A 328 -16.06 -19.61 22.94
N ALA A 329 -16.15 -18.84 24.03
CA ALA A 329 -15.39 -17.60 24.20
C ALA A 329 -13.89 -17.85 24.05
N TYR A 330 -13.37 -18.88 24.71
CA TYR A 330 -11.98 -19.31 24.58
C TYR A 330 -11.63 -19.73 23.15
N ALA A 331 -12.48 -20.51 22.50
CA ALA A 331 -12.26 -20.95 21.13
C ALA A 331 -12.14 -19.73 20.16
N CYS A 332 -13.00 -18.71 20.31
CA CYS A 332 -12.92 -17.48 19.55
C CYS A 332 -11.62 -16.71 19.80
N ALA A 333 -11.19 -16.59 21.05
CA ALA A 333 -9.92 -15.94 21.38
C ALA A 333 -8.72 -16.65 20.74
N MET A 334 -8.72 -17.98 20.74
CA MET A 334 -7.67 -18.78 20.07
C MET A 334 -7.70 -18.63 18.55
N GLN A 335 -8.89 -18.51 17.94
CA GLN A 335 -9.02 -18.19 16.51
C GLN A 335 -8.42 -16.81 16.18
N TYR A 336 -8.67 -15.80 17.00
CA TYR A 336 -8.06 -14.49 16.86
C TYR A 336 -6.53 -14.58 16.83
N ILE A 337 -5.94 -15.24 17.83
CA ILE A 337 -4.48 -15.40 17.95
C ILE A 337 -3.92 -16.12 16.71
N GLY A 338 -4.49 -17.26 16.34
CA GLY A 338 -4.02 -18.04 15.19
C GLY A 338 -4.13 -17.32 13.84
N LYS A 339 -5.23 -16.57 13.64
CA LYS A 339 -5.42 -15.76 12.42
C LYS A 339 -4.47 -14.58 12.40
N ARG A 340 -4.25 -13.91 13.53
CA ARG A 340 -3.30 -12.81 13.65
C ARG A 340 -1.88 -13.25 13.34
N ASP A 341 -1.44 -14.36 13.93
CA ASP A 341 -0.12 -14.96 13.63
C ASP A 341 0.03 -15.26 12.13
N SER A 342 -1.04 -15.74 11.47
CA SER A 342 -1.03 -16.03 10.04
C SER A 342 -0.93 -14.76 9.19
N LEU A 343 -1.63 -13.70 9.57
CA LEU A 343 -1.56 -12.40 8.90
C LEU A 343 -0.18 -11.76 9.06
N ASP A 344 0.39 -11.81 10.26
CA ASP A 344 1.70 -11.26 10.54
C ASP A 344 2.81 -12.04 9.78
N LYS A 345 2.69 -13.35 9.65
CA LYS A 345 3.58 -14.17 8.80
C LYS A 345 3.44 -13.85 7.31
N ALA A 346 2.21 -13.65 6.83
CA ALA A 346 1.97 -13.27 5.43
C ALA A 346 2.58 -11.89 5.10
N ARG A 347 2.56 -10.93 6.05
CA ARG A 347 3.23 -9.63 5.93
C ARG A 347 4.75 -9.72 5.86
N GLN A 348 5.35 -10.64 6.60
CA GLN A 348 6.80 -10.84 6.59
C GLN A 348 7.32 -11.37 5.25
N GLY A 349 6.47 -11.98 4.42
CA GLY A 349 6.85 -12.54 3.11
C GLY A 349 7.10 -11.51 1.99
N VAL A 350 6.54 -10.29 2.12
CA VAL A 350 6.77 -9.19 1.16
C VAL A 350 7.26 -7.98 1.95
N SER A 351 8.56 -7.89 2.17
CA SER A 351 9.14 -6.86 3.03
C SER A 351 9.11 -5.48 2.36
N VAL A 352 8.96 -4.42 3.19
CA VAL A 352 9.13 -3.01 2.77
C VAL A 352 10.46 -2.84 2.05
N ALA A 353 11.51 -3.53 2.50
CA ALA A 353 12.82 -3.52 1.86
C ALA A 353 12.78 -4.06 0.43
N GLU A 354 11.92 -5.02 0.14
CA GLU A 354 11.77 -5.54 -1.23
C GLU A 354 11.01 -4.56 -2.13
N LEU A 355 9.99 -3.87 -1.60
CA LEU A 355 9.30 -2.77 -2.29
C LEU A 355 10.26 -1.59 -2.50
N GLU A 356 10.99 -1.19 -1.48
CA GLU A 356 11.99 -0.10 -1.53
C GLU A 356 13.14 -0.43 -2.49
N LYS A 357 13.65 -1.67 -2.47
CA LYS A 357 14.65 -2.16 -3.43
C LYS A 357 14.13 -2.10 -4.87
N ARG A 358 12.85 -2.38 -5.09
CA ARG A 358 12.20 -2.33 -6.41
C ARG A 358 11.97 -0.90 -6.88
N TYR A 359 11.54 0.00 -6.00
CA TYR A 359 11.51 1.44 -6.31
C TYR A 359 12.90 1.97 -6.67
N ARG A 360 13.94 1.55 -5.95
CA ARG A 360 15.33 1.91 -6.25
C ARG A 360 15.81 1.33 -7.59
N THR A 361 15.49 0.06 -7.86
CA THR A 361 15.84 -0.56 -9.15
C THR A 361 15.16 0.14 -10.33
N ALA A 362 13.90 0.58 -10.13
CA ALA A 362 13.18 1.37 -11.13
C ALA A 362 13.78 2.77 -11.32
N ASN A 363 14.18 3.44 -10.24
CA ASN A 363 14.93 4.71 -10.32
C ASN A 363 16.32 4.53 -10.98
N GLU A 364 17.00 3.43 -10.68
CA GLU A 364 18.30 3.12 -11.31
C GLU A 364 18.16 2.83 -12.81
N THR A 365 17.11 2.12 -13.23
CA THR A 365 16.83 1.91 -14.65
C THR A 365 16.45 3.24 -15.34
N ALA A 366 15.67 4.09 -14.67
CA ALA A 366 15.36 5.44 -15.16
C ALA A 366 16.61 6.32 -15.27
N LEU A 367 17.51 6.25 -14.31
CA LEU A 367 18.79 6.94 -14.33
C LEU A 367 19.76 6.36 -15.40
N ARG A 368 19.75 5.04 -15.61
CA ARG A 368 20.47 4.40 -16.72
C ARG A 368 19.95 4.82 -18.10
N GLU A 369 18.63 4.88 -18.27
CA GLU A 369 18.03 5.39 -19.51
C GLU A 369 18.30 6.89 -19.72
N ALA A 370 18.24 7.70 -18.68
CA ALA A 370 18.66 9.09 -18.73
C ALA A 370 20.15 9.21 -19.07
N GLY A 371 20.97 8.33 -18.50
CA GLY A 371 22.41 8.20 -18.82
C GLY A 371 22.67 7.77 -20.27
N LEU A 372 21.86 6.85 -20.81
CA LEU A 372 21.93 6.44 -22.21
C LEU A 372 21.47 7.54 -23.18
N ARG A 373 20.42 8.28 -22.84
CA ARG A 373 19.97 9.47 -23.61
C ARG A 373 21.01 10.58 -23.54
N TYR A 374 21.61 10.81 -22.38
CA TYR A 374 22.70 11.77 -22.23
C TYR A 374 23.93 11.34 -23.04
N ARG A 375 24.27 10.03 -23.08
CA ARG A 375 25.31 9.46 -23.95
C ARG A 375 24.96 9.58 -25.44
N ALA A 376 23.70 9.36 -25.83
CA ALA A 376 23.23 9.57 -27.20
C ALA A 376 23.29 11.06 -27.58
N TRP A 377 22.94 11.95 -26.67
CA TRP A 377 23.06 13.41 -26.84
C TRP A 377 24.55 13.85 -26.97
N ILE A 378 25.41 13.29 -26.13
CA ILE A 378 26.87 13.50 -26.21
C ILE A 378 27.42 12.92 -27.50
N ALA A 379 26.96 11.74 -27.92
CA ALA A 379 27.36 11.15 -29.19
C ALA A 379 26.88 12.00 -30.40
N THR A 380 25.65 12.52 -30.37
CA THR A 380 25.17 13.47 -31.42
C THR A 380 25.91 14.79 -31.36
N LEU A 381 26.21 15.33 -30.18
CA LEU A 381 27.02 16.54 -30.04
C LEU A 381 28.47 16.29 -30.50
N ALA A 382 29.03 15.13 -30.17
CA ALA A 382 30.35 14.71 -30.63
C ALA A 382 30.39 14.51 -32.18
N CYS A 383 29.33 13.96 -32.78
CA CYS A 383 29.21 13.86 -34.24
C CYS A 383 29.07 15.22 -34.89
N LEU A 384 28.33 16.16 -34.29
CA LEU A 384 28.21 17.55 -34.77
C LEU A 384 29.54 18.32 -34.64
N LEU A 385 30.25 18.12 -33.53
CA LEU A 385 31.58 18.69 -33.30
C LEU A 385 32.63 18.07 -34.24
N LEU A 386 32.52 16.78 -34.54
CA LEU A 386 33.36 16.11 -35.54
C LEU A 386 33.06 16.62 -36.96
N ALA A 387 31.78 16.85 -37.31
CA ALA A 387 31.40 17.44 -38.59
C ALA A 387 31.89 18.90 -38.70
N ALA A 388 31.79 19.68 -37.62
CA ALA A 388 32.35 21.04 -37.55
C ALA A 388 33.89 21.04 -37.57
N ALA A 389 34.52 20.00 -36.94
CA ALA A 389 35.97 19.86 -36.97
C ALA A 389 36.52 19.34 -38.29
N VAL A 390 35.76 18.52 -39.07
CA VAL A 390 36.12 18.12 -40.44
C VAL A 390 36.07 19.31 -41.38
N THR A 391 35.12 20.23 -41.20
CA THR A 391 35.08 21.50 -41.94
C THR A 391 36.15 22.51 -41.50
N GLY A 392 36.58 22.42 -40.20
CA GLY A 392 37.68 23.22 -39.67
C GLY A 392 39.09 22.57 -39.79
N ALA A 393 39.13 21.27 -40.13
CA ALA A 393 40.36 20.43 -40.05
C ALA A 393 41.43 20.75 -41.08
N VAL A 394 41.14 21.52 -42.10
CA VAL A 394 42.16 22.04 -43.03
C VAL A 394 43.09 23.06 -42.33
N VAL A 395 42.62 23.65 -41.21
CA VAL A 395 43.38 24.70 -40.48
C VAL A 395 43.93 24.26 -39.13
N GLY A 396 43.39 23.17 -38.51
CA GLY A 396 43.62 22.89 -37.10
C GLY A 396 44.30 21.56 -36.70
N TYR A 397 44.87 20.82 -37.61
CA TYR A 397 45.41 19.45 -37.36
C TYR A 397 46.45 19.32 -36.21
N ARG A 398 47.15 20.40 -35.92
CA ARG A 398 48.14 20.43 -34.82
C ARG A 398 47.60 20.74 -33.41
N ARG A 399 46.35 21.23 -33.29
CA ARG A 399 45.71 21.47 -31.96
C ARG A 399 44.93 20.26 -31.48
N LYS A 400 44.66 19.27 -32.30
CA LYS A 400 43.76 18.15 -32.07
C LYS A 400 44.25 17.07 -31.11
N LEU A 401 45.56 16.91 -30.94
CA LEU A 401 46.08 15.87 -30.06
C LEU A 401 45.95 16.25 -28.57
N ARG A 402 46.12 17.51 -28.20
CA ARG A 402 46.03 17.94 -26.78
C ARG A 402 44.60 17.97 -26.19
N HIS A 403 43.58 18.05 -27.02
CA HIS A 403 42.19 18.05 -26.56
C HIS A 403 41.62 16.64 -26.28
N ARG A 404 42.18 15.60 -26.91
CA ARG A 404 41.74 14.20 -26.72
C ARG A 404 42.10 13.63 -25.35
N ASP A 405 43.27 13.98 -24.86
CA ASP A 405 43.77 13.44 -23.57
C ASP A 405 43.01 14.05 -22.37
N ALA A 406 42.54 15.29 -22.49
CA ALA A 406 41.70 15.95 -21.47
C ALA A 406 40.28 15.34 -21.35
N GLN A 407 39.70 14.94 -22.49
CA GLN A 407 38.37 14.30 -22.46
C GLN A 407 38.40 12.89 -21.87
N LEU A 408 39.49 12.17 -22.05
CA LEU A 408 39.67 10.83 -21.46
C LEU A 408 39.80 10.89 -19.94
N SER A 409 40.50 11.92 -19.40
CA SER A 409 40.64 12.10 -17.97
C SER A 409 39.31 12.50 -17.29
N GLU A 410 38.48 13.27 -18.00
CA GLU A 410 37.15 13.66 -17.50
C GLU A 410 36.16 12.48 -17.47
N TYR A 411 36.24 11.55 -18.45
CA TYR A 411 35.47 10.31 -18.44
C TYR A 411 35.88 9.35 -17.33
N LEU A 412 37.18 9.28 -17.01
CA LEU A 412 37.67 8.44 -15.92
C LEU A 412 37.23 8.98 -14.54
N THR A 413 37.25 10.28 -14.34
CA THR A 413 36.72 10.91 -13.11
C THR A 413 35.19 10.75 -12.98
N LEU A 414 34.46 10.77 -14.10
CA LEU A 414 33.01 10.52 -14.08
C LEU A 414 32.68 9.06 -13.72
N LEU A 415 33.46 8.09 -14.23
CA LEU A 415 33.33 6.68 -13.88
C LEU A 415 33.69 6.39 -12.41
N GLU A 416 34.67 7.09 -11.85
CA GLU A 416 35.02 7.00 -10.43
C GLU A 416 33.90 7.55 -9.54
N SER A 417 33.29 8.69 -9.87
CA SER A 417 32.15 9.25 -9.10
C SER A 417 30.90 8.36 -9.18
N TYR A 418 30.68 7.64 -10.29
CA TYR A 418 29.61 6.66 -10.42
C TYR A 418 29.82 5.43 -9.52
N ARG A 419 31.07 4.98 -9.41
CA ARG A 419 31.43 3.86 -8.54
C ARG A 419 31.26 4.20 -7.07
N GLU A 420 31.69 5.39 -6.64
CA GLU A 420 31.49 5.88 -5.27
C GLU A 420 30.02 6.02 -4.91
N SER A 421 29.19 6.48 -5.85
CA SER A 421 27.74 6.59 -5.65
C SER A 421 27.07 5.22 -5.48
N HIS A 422 27.49 4.22 -6.26
CA HIS A 422 27.01 2.84 -6.16
C HIS A 422 27.37 2.20 -4.82
N ASP A 423 28.64 2.36 -4.38
CA ASP A 423 29.11 1.81 -3.10
C ASP A 423 28.42 2.48 -1.90
N SER A 424 28.10 3.77 -1.99
CA SER A 424 27.29 4.50 -1.01
C SER A 424 25.85 3.99 -0.93
N LEU A 425 25.23 3.64 -2.08
CA LEU A 425 23.88 3.08 -2.14
C LEU A 425 23.82 1.66 -1.55
N THR A 426 24.84 0.84 -1.80
CA THR A 426 24.94 -0.53 -1.25
C THR A 426 25.09 -0.49 0.27
N SER A 427 25.91 0.42 0.80
CA SER A 427 26.08 0.56 2.26
C SER A 427 24.80 1.06 2.97
N ARG A 428 23.97 1.86 2.28
CA ARG A 428 22.66 2.30 2.79
C ARG A 428 21.62 1.17 2.78
N LEU A 429 21.72 0.25 1.82
CA LEU A 429 20.88 -0.95 1.73
C LEU A 429 21.15 -1.89 2.91
N ASP A 430 22.44 -2.14 3.22
CA ASP A 430 22.86 -2.99 4.34
C ASP A 430 22.38 -2.41 5.68
N ALA A 431 22.48 -1.09 5.87
CA ALA A 431 21.95 -0.42 7.05
C ALA A 431 20.41 -0.47 7.17
N SER A 432 19.70 -0.61 6.05
CA SER A 432 18.23 -0.78 6.04
C SER A 432 17.84 -2.19 6.47
N ASN A 433 18.56 -3.21 5.98
CA ASN A 433 18.35 -4.62 6.34
C ASN A 433 18.61 -4.88 7.83
N GLU A 434 19.62 -4.23 8.43
CA GLU A 434 19.88 -4.31 9.87
C GLU A 434 18.74 -3.71 10.70
N ARG A 435 18.14 -2.59 10.23
CA ARG A 435 16.97 -1.98 10.89
C ARG A 435 15.74 -2.87 10.83
N GLU A 436 15.50 -3.52 9.70
CA GLU A 436 14.38 -4.46 9.53
C GLU A 436 14.52 -5.68 10.43
N ALA A 437 15.71 -6.26 10.54
CA ALA A 437 16.00 -7.37 11.45
C ALA A 437 15.76 -6.99 12.92
N ALA A 438 16.14 -5.77 13.32
CA ALA A 438 15.92 -5.25 14.67
C ALA A 438 14.43 -5.01 14.97
N VAL A 439 13.65 -4.55 13.97
CA VAL A 439 12.18 -4.39 14.10
C VAL A 439 11.50 -5.74 14.26
N LYS A 440 11.90 -6.73 13.45
CA LYS A 440 11.38 -8.09 13.52
C LYS A 440 11.65 -8.71 14.89
N ALA A 441 12.87 -8.62 15.39
CA ALA A 441 13.24 -9.13 16.72
C ALA A 441 12.45 -8.43 17.84
N SER A 442 12.18 -7.13 17.72
CA SER A 442 11.37 -6.37 18.67
C SER A 442 9.88 -6.75 18.64
N LEU A 443 9.34 -7.01 17.44
CA LEU A 443 7.96 -7.48 17.27
C LEU A 443 7.80 -8.89 17.87
N GLU A 444 8.73 -9.79 17.63
CA GLU A 444 8.76 -11.13 18.22
C GLU A 444 8.78 -11.08 19.75
N GLY A 445 9.56 -10.17 20.35
CA GLY A 445 9.59 -9.93 21.79
C GLY A 445 8.23 -9.44 22.34
N ARG A 446 7.54 -8.55 21.63
CA ARG A 446 6.19 -8.08 21.99
C ARG A 446 5.14 -9.19 21.91
N PHE A 447 5.22 -10.07 20.90
CA PHE A 447 4.34 -11.24 20.78
C PHE A 447 4.59 -12.28 21.88
N ALA A 448 5.84 -12.49 22.27
CA ALA A 448 6.17 -13.34 23.41
C ALA A 448 5.55 -12.80 24.72
N LEU A 449 5.64 -11.48 24.95
CA LEU A 449 5.03 -10.82 26.10
C LEU A 449 3.50 -10.94 26.14
N LEU A 450 2.83 -10.71 24.99
CA LEU A 450 1.38 -10.86 24.87
C LEU A 450 0.94 -12.30 25.14
N ARG A 451 1.73 -13.27 24.69
CA ARG A 451 1.50 -14.70 24.95
C ARG A 451 1.64 -15.04 26.44
N ASP A 452 2.65 -14.48 27.10
CA ASP A 452 2.88 -14.67 28.54
C ASP A 452 1.78 -13.99 29.39
N ILE A 453 1.31 -12.81 28.97
CA ILE A 453 0.16 -12.13 29.59
C ILE A 453 -1.11 -12.97 29.42
N ALA A 454 -1.39 -13.47 28.20
CA ALA A 454 -2.54 -14.31 27.91
C ALA A 454 -2.49 -15.64 28.69
N ALA A 455 -1.34 -16.31 28.75
CA ALA A 455 -1.13 -17.53 29.53
C ALA A 455 -1.32 -17.29 31.05
N THR A 456 -0.86 -16.13 31.53
CA THR A 456 -0.99 -15.75 32.95
C THR A 456 -2.45 -15.43 33.31
N TYR A 457 -3.18 -14.75 32.42
CA TYR A 457 -4.61 -14.50 32.55
C TYR A 457 -5.41 -15.80 32.65
N TYR A 458 -5.09 -16.76 31.77
CA TYR A 458 -5.75 -18.06 31.74
C TYR A 458 -5.47 -18.90 33.02
N THR A 459 -4.25 -18.80 33.54
CA THR A 459 -3.82 -19.62 34.70
C THR A 459 -4.31 -19.08 36.04
N TYR A 460 -4.45 -17.76 36.20
CA TYR A 460 -4.66 -17.11 37.50
C TYR A 460 -5.96 -16.29 37.62
N GLY A 461 -6.71 -16.09 36.54
CA GLY A 461 -7.95 -15.32 36.54
C GLY A 461 -7.76 -13.80 36.76
N GLU A 462 -8.88 -13.07 36.85
CA GLU A 462 -8.86 -11.64 37.20
C GLU A 462 -8.50 -11.44 38.67
N GLY A 463 -7.46 -10.66 38.93
CA GLY A 463 -7.11 -10.30 40.32
C GLY A 463 -5.72 -9.68 40.48
N GLU A 464 -5.37 -9.38 41.74
CA GLU A 464 -4.08 -8.75 42.12
C GLU A 464 -2.82 -9.51 41.63
N ARG A 465 -2.93 -10.85 41.44
CA ARG A 465 -1.81 -11.67 40.96
C ARG A 465 -1.49 -11.43 39.49
N LEU A 466 -2.51 -11.26 38.63
CA LEU A 466 -2.31 -10.90 37.21
C LEU A 466 -1.69 -9.51 37.09
N ALA A 467 -2.22 -8.54 37.84
CA ALA A 467 -1.68 -7.19 37.86
C ALA A 467 -0.21 -7.17 38.28
N ARG A 468 0.16 -7.99 39.33
CA ARG A 468 1.54 -8.14 39.79
C ARG A 468 2.44 -8.77 38.71
N LYS A 469 1.96 -9.81 38.01
CA LYS A 469 2.75 -10.50 36.97
C LYS A 469 2.93 -9.65 35.71
N VAL A 470 1.90 -8.93 35.28
CA VAL A 470 1.99 -7.95 34.20
C VAL A 470 3.01 -6.87 34.56
N LYS A 471 3.02 -6.41 35.82
CA LYS A 471 3.98 -5.43 36.30
C LYS A 471 5.43 -5.97 36.31
N GLU A 472 5.64 -7.22 36.75
CA GLU A 472 6.96 -7.86 36.68
C GLU A 472 7.49 -8.03 35.26
N LEU A 473 6.63 -8.41 34.32
CA LEU A 473 6.99 -8.59 32.90
C LEU A 473 7.26 -7.24 32.21
N ALA A 474 6.40 -6.24 32.43
CA ALA A 474 6.53 -4.91 31.82
C ALA A 474 7.76 -4.11 32.33
N LEU A 475 8.20 -4.37 33.55
CA LEU A 475 9.33 -3.69 34.21
C LEU A 475 10.62 -4.51 34.20
N SER A 476 10.66 -5.64 33.49
CA SER A 476 11.89 -6.44 33.43
C SER A 476 13.05 -5.61 32.83
N PRO A 477 14.28 -5.72 33.37
CA PRO A 477 15.45 -5.01 32.83
C PRO A 477 15.71 -5.31 31.36
N ALA A 478 15.35 -6.52 30.89
CA ALA A 478 15.47 -6.93 29.51
C ALA A 478 14.50 -6.15 28.62
N MET A 479 13.25 -6.00 29.01
CA MET A 479 12.23 -5.26 28.28
C MET A 479 12.58 -3.77 28.18
N LEU A 480 13.02 -3.16 29.29
CA LEU A 480 13.47 -1.76 29.26
C LEU A 480 14.70 -1.56 28.38
N ALA A 481 15.63 -2.50 28.35
CA ALA A 481 16.78 -2.47 27.43
C ALA A 481 16.36 -2.57 25.97
N ASP A 482 15.35 -3.36 25.64
CA ASP A 482 14.81 -3.48 24.29
C ASP A 482 14.07 -2.20 23.86
N ILE A 483 13.29 -1.59 24.77
CA ILE A 483 12.64 -0.29 24.52
C ILE A 483 13.68 0.80 24.26
N VAL A 484 14.76 0.85 25.06
CA VAL A 484 15.87 1.81 24.85
C VAL A 484 16.51 1.59 23.50
N ARG A 485 16.80 0.34 23.11
CA ARG A 485 17.36 0.00 21.78
C ARG A 485 16.46 0.45 20.64
N MET A 486 15.15 0.20 20.76
CA MET A 486 14.18 0.64 19.77
C MET A 486 14.09 2.16 19.70
N ALA A 487 13.95 2.82 20.84
CA ALA A 487 13.89 4.28 20.89
C ALA A 487 15.12 4.93 20.24
N ASP A 488 16.30 4.37 20.49
CA ASP A 488 17.56 4.85 19.91
C ASP A 488 17.69 4.54 18.41
N LEU A 489 17.19 3.38 17.96
CA LEU A 489 17.23 2.97 16.55
C LEU A 489 16.42 3.92 15.66
N TYR A 490 15.22 4.30 16.12
CA TYR A 490 14.31 5.13 15.33
C TYR A 490 14.45 6.64 15.54
N ASN A 491 15.16 7.07 16.58
CA ASN A 491 15.22 8.47 16.97
C ASN A 491 16.66 8.97 17.17
N ASP A 492 17.55 8.68 16.23
CA ASP A 492 18.94 9.17 16.20
C ASP A 492 19.69 9.01 17.53
N ARG A 493 19.54 7.84 18.17
CA ARG A 493 20.12 7.52 19.49
C ARG A 493 19.70 8.52 20.59
N ALA A 494 18.44 8.97 20.53
CA ALA A 494 17.91 10.02 21.42
C ALA A 494 18.12 9.70 22.91
N VAL A 495 17.87 8.46 23.33
CA VAL A 495 17.98 8.06 24.75
C VAL A 495 19.44 7.98 25.18
N THR A 496 20.31 7.43 24.35
CA THR A 496 21.75 7.38 24.62
C THR A 496 22.38 8.79 24.66
N ARG A 497 21.98 9.67 23.72
CA ARG A 497 22.41 11.08 23.71
C ARG A 497 21.90 11.82 24.93
N LEU A 498 20.64 11.61 25.32
CA LEU A 498 20.03 12.22 26.49
C LEU A 498 20.74 11.80 27.78
N ARG A 499 21.05 10.52 27.95
CA ARG A 499 21.84 10.02 29.10
C ARG A 499 23.21 10.68 29.19
N ARG A 500 23.88 10.85 28.05
CA ARG A 500 25.22 11.46 28.00
C ARG A 500 25.21 12.97 28.28
N GLN A 501 24.18 13.68 27.80
CA GLN A 501 24.10 15.14 27.92
C GLN A 501 23.44 15.63 29.22
N LEU A 502 22.64 14.79 29.86
CA LEU A 502 21.94 15.10 31.11
C LEU A 502 22.21 14.01 32.17
N PRO A 503 23.48 13.81 32.61
CA PRO A 503 23.88 12.67 33.45
C PRO A 503 23.32 12.72 34.87
N GLY A 504 22.73 13.83 35.33
CA GLY A 504 22.18 14.01 36.67
C GLY A 504 20.73 13.52 36.88
N TRP A 505 20.17 12.73 35.97
CA TRP A 505 18.83 12.18 36.12
C TRP A 505 18.85 10.84 36.90
N THR A 506 17.73 10.56 37.59
CA THR A 506 17.56 9.24 38.24
C THR A 506 17.33 8.15 37.20
N PRO A 507 17.67 6.88 37.45
CA PRO A 507 17.37 5.77 36.53
C PRO A 507 15.91 5.77 36.07
N ARG A 508 14.96 5.98 36.99
CA ARG A 508 13.53 6.06 36.70
C ARG A 508 13.17 7.19 35.72
N ASN A 509 13.87 8.32 35.74
CA ASN A 509 13.65 9.41 34.79
C ASN A 509 14.16 9.07 33.39
N TYR A 510 15.24 8.30 33.28
CA TYR A 510 15.73 7.79 32.00
C TYR A 510 14.81 6.73 31.41
N ASP A 511 14.24 5.85 32.25
CA ASP A 511 13.27 4.84 31.82
C ASP A 511 11.98 5.51 31.33
N PHE A 512 11.51 6.52 32.05
CA PHE A 512 10.40 7.37 31.63
C PHE A 512 10.69 8.05 30.27
N ALA A 513 11.86 8.65 30.12
CA ALA A 513 12.26 9.30 28.89
C ALA A 513 12.38 8.31 27.73
N ALA A 514 12.87 7.10 27.96
CA ALA A 514 12.96 6.06 26.96
C ALA A 514 11.57 5.64 26.46
N LEU A 515 10.59 5.49 27.34
CA LEU A 515 9.21 5.20 27.00
C LEU A 515 8.57 6.33 26.18
N VAL A 516 8.80 7.57 26.57
CA VAL A 516 8.31 8.76 25.82
C VAL A 516 8.92 8.83 24.42
N VAL A 517 10.22 8.63 24.29
CA VAL A 517 10.94 8.63 23.00
C VAL A 517 10.50 7.46 22.13
N ALA A 518 10.17 6.30 22.73
CA ALA A 518 9.63 5.14 22.03
C ALA A 518 8.16 5.31 21.60
N GLY A 519 7.49 6.41 21.99
CA GLY A 519 6.15 6.75 21.56
C GLY A 519 5.02 6.11 22.38
N PHE A 520 5.30 5.67 23.62
CA PHE A 520 4.26 5.16 24.51
C PHE A 520 3.34 6.28 24.99
N SER A 521 2.03 5.98 25.04
CA SER A 521 1.02 6.91 25.54
C SER A 521 1.14 7.12 27.06
N ALA A 522 0.57 8.20 27.58
CA ALA A 522 0.56 8.47 29.00
C ALA A 522 -0.13 7.36 29.82
N GLN A 523 -1.14 6.73 29.26
CA GLN A 523 -1.84 5.59 29.90
C GLN A 523 -0.93 4.36 30.00
N GLU A 524 -0.23 4.00 28.93
CA GLU A 524 0.72 2.88 28.92
C GLU A 524 1.88 3.12 29.88
N ILE A 525 2.45 4.33 29.88
CA ILE A 525 3.52 4.72 30.81
C ILE A 525 3.04 4.64 32.26
N SER A 526 1.79 5.02 32.55
CA SER A 526 1.22 4.94 33.90
C SER A 526 1.20 3.52 34.43
N VAL A 527 0.83 2.56 33.57
CA VAL A 527 0.82 1.12 33.91
C VAL A 527 2.25 0.60 34.05
N MET A 528 3.12 0.89 33.09
CA MET A 528 4.50 0.38 33.04
C MET A 528 5.37 0.86 34.19
N LEU A 529 5.22 2.12 34.63
CA LEU A 529 6.04 2.70 35.70
C LEU A 529 5.32 2.76 37.04
N ASP A 530 4.12 2.17 37.16
CA ASP A 530 3.30 2.19 38.38
C ASP A 530 3.11 3.63 38.90
N MET A 531 2.54 4.48 38.04
CA MET A 531 2.30 5.88 38.32
C MET A 531 0.84 6.22 38.05
N THR A 532 0.28 7.19 38.79
CA THR A 532 -1.02 7.74 38.40
C THR A 532 -0.89 8.49 37.07
N LEU A 533 -1.95 8.52 36.27
CA LEU A 533 -1.95 9.24 35.01
C LEU A 533 -1.57 10.72 35.18
N ASN A 534 -2.05 11.35 36.25
CA ASN A 534 -1.66 12.72 36.62
C ASN A 534 -0.16 12.82 36.98
N GLY A 535 0.39 11.79 37.63
CA GLY A 535 1.81 11.66 37.90
C GLY A 535 2.66 11.62 36.62
N VAL A 536 2.19 10.90 35.59
CA VAL A 536 2.85 10.84 34.29
C VAL A 536 2.89 12.23 33.63
N TYR A 537 1.78 12.94 33.56
CA TYR A 537 1.74 14.30 33.01
C TYR A 537 2.61 15.29 33.78
N THR A 538 2.59 15.18 35.10
CA THR A 538 3.43 16.02 35.98
C THR A 538 4.91 15.74 35.75
N LEU A 539 5.31 14.47 35.66
CA LEU A 539 6.69 14.10 35.39
C LEU A 539 7.12 14.50 33.98
N LYS A 540 6.26 14.29 32.98
CA LYS A 540 6.51 14.73 31.59
C LYS A 540 6.79 16.23 31.54
N SER A 541 5.94 17.05 32.14
CA SER A 541 6.10 18.50 32.19
C SER A 541 7.36 18.93 32.94
N LYS A 542 7.66 18.25 34.06
CA LYS A 542 8.88 18.52 34.83
C LYS A 542 10.15 18.18 34.04
N LEU A 543 10.19 17.07 33.35
CA LEU A 543 11.35 16.68 32.53
C LEU A 543 11.47 17.58 31.30
N LYS A 544 10.37 17.93 30.65
CA LYS A 544 10.34 18.92 29.54
C LYS A 544 10.99 20.24 29.97
N ARG A 545 10.60 20.78 31.13
CA ARG A 545 11.18 22.01 31.66
C ARG A 545 12.67 21.85 31.95
N ARG A 546 13.08 20.75 32.60
CA ARG A 546 14.50 20.50 32.89
C ARG A 546 15.34 20.34 31.62
N ILE A 547 14.80 19.78 30.53
CA ILE A 547 15.48 19.74 29.23
C ILE A 547 15.61 21.13 28.65
N ALA A 548 14.54 21.93 28.67
CA ALA A 548 14.52 23.28 28.11
C ALA A 548 15.48 24.23 28.83
N GLU A 549 15.58 24.09 30.16
CA GLU A 549 16.46 24.91 31.03
C GLU A 549 17.91 24.40 31.08
N SER A 550 18.17 23.22 30.47
CA SER A 550 19.52 22.63 30.47
C SER A 550 20.44 23.28 29.43
N GLY A 551 21.75 23.21 29.67
CA GLY A 551 22.78 23.57 28.72
C GLY A 551 23.07 22.50 27.67
N ALA A 552 22.19 21.49 27.49
CA ALA A 552 22.41 20.39 26.56
C ALA A 552 22.43 20.87 25.11
N PRO A 553 23.41 20.48 24.29
CA PRO A 553 23.48 20.87 22.87
C PRO A 553 22.23 20.49 22.08
N ASP A 554 21.62 19.34 22.41
CA ASP A 554 20.46 18.79 21.69
C ASP A 554 19.11 19.07 22.40
N ARG A 555 19.03 20.10 23.25
CA ARG A 555 17.82 20.39 24.03
C ARG A 555 16.53 20.53 23.20
N GLU A 556 16.60 21.16 22.03
CA GLU A 556 15.46 21.35 21.14
C GLU A 556 15.00 20.01 20.53
N PHE A 557 15.95 19.17 20.15
CA PHE A 557 15.69 17.83 19.67
C PHE A 557 14.98 16.99 20.74
N PHE A 558 15.47 17.00 21.97
CA PHE A 558 14.85 16.24 23.05
C PHE A 558 13.47 16.79 23.44
N THR A 559 13.29 18.12 23.45
CA THR A 559 12.00 18.74 23.81
C THR A 559 10.85 18.30 22.93
N ARG A 560 11.09 17.94 21.66
CA ARG A 560 10.06 17.45 20.72
C ARG A 560 9.36 16.19 21.20
N PHE A 561 10.05 15.28 21.86
CA PHE A 561 9.46 14.04 22.38
C PHE A 561 8.57 14.29 23.60
N PHE A 562 8.79 15.38 24.31
CA PHE A 562 8.03 15.76 25.49
C PHE A 562 6.94 16.81 25.21
N ALA A 563 6.66 17.06 23.93
CA ALA A 563 5.62 17.98 23.50
C ALA A 563 4.21 17.56 23.92
#